data_49a624eac6479c78ed8b65344aee1d9a
#
_entry.id   49a624eac6479c78ed8b65344aee1d9a
#
_cell.length_a   1.000
_cell.length_b   1.000
_cell.length_c   1.000
_cell.angle_alpha   90.00
_cell.angle_beta   90.00
_cell.angle_gamma   90.00
#
_symmetry.space_group_name_H-M   'P 1'
#
loop_
_entity.id
_entity.type
_entity.pdbx_description
1 polymer ?
#
loop_
_entity_poly.entity_id
_entity_poly.type
_entity_poly.pdbx_seq_one_letter_code
_entity_poly.pdbx_strand_id
1 'polypeptide(L)'
;VGPAAFGSGVFRTTARVDPELEDTGEWFEHQTADLPEWLAPFNGPRLVAFDDHGRVVAGVGIKVHDHCGHELAVVTDEAARGRGLARRLVATAARRVLDDGAVPTYLHEPGNEASARVADAAGFTDRGWSVYGLWPRR
;
A
#
# COMPACT_ATOMS: atom_id res chain seq x y z
N VAL A 1 -17.85 -21.19 -14.46
CA VAL A 1 -16.75 -20.92 -13.54
C VAL A 1 -15.65 -21.93 -13.78
N GLY A 2 -14.47 -21.49 -14.09
CA GLY A 2 -13.32 -22.35 -14.31
C GLY A 2 -12.73 -22.89 -13.00
N PRO A 3 -11.66 -23.72 -13.08
CA PRO A 3 -10.97 -24.22 -11.90
C PRO A 3 -10.39 -23.08 -11.06
N ALA A 4 -10.26 -23.29 -9.75
CA ALA A 4 -9.65 -22.33 -8.85
C ALA A 4 -8.14 -22.24 -9.12
N ALA A 5 -7.58 -21.05 -9.01
CA ALA A 5 -6.14 -20.82 -8.98
C ALA A 5 -5.66 -20.75 -7.52
N PHE A 6 -4.54 -21.41 -7.25
CA PHE A 6 -3.87 -21.29 -5.95
C PHE A 6 -2.78 -20.20 -6.04
N GLY A 7 -2.71 -19.36 -5.04
CA GLY A 7 -1.68 -18.33 -4.98
C GLY A 7 -1.19 -18.07 -3.56
N SER A 8 -0.06 -17.43 -3.46
CA SER A 8 0.53 -17.02 -2.19
C SER A 8 1.05 -15.59 -2.26
N GLY A 9 1.12 -14.94 -1.12
CA GLY A 9 1.69 -13.62 -0.97
C GLY A 9 2.59 -13.55 0.26
N VAL A 10 3.61 -12.70 0.20
CA VAL A 10 4.43 -12.36 1.35
C VAL A 10 3.66 -11.34 2.19
N PHE A 11 3.43 -11.68 3.45
CA PHE A 11 2.69 -10.85 4.40
C PHE A 11 3.67 -10.16 5.34
N ARG A 12 3.54 -8.84 5.44
CA ARG A 12 4.40 -8.02 6.30
C ARG A 12 3.57 -7.11 7.18
N THR A 13 4.08 -6.82 8.36
CA THR A 13 3.54 -5.81 9.27
C THR A 13 4.67 -4.96 9.82
N THR A 14 4.31 -3.86 10.46
CA THR A 14 5.26 -3.08 11.23
C THR A 14 4.56 -2.46 12.45
N ALA A 15 5.30 -2.31 13.53
CA ALA A 15 4.90 -1.51 14.69
C ALA A 15 5.57 -0.13 14.68
N ARG A 16 6.48 0.12 13.72
CA ARG A 16 7.26 1.34 13.65
C ARG A 16 7.76 1.56 12.22
N VAL A 17 7.58 2.75 11.71
CA VAL A 17 8.15 3.16 10.42
C VAL A 17 9.42 4.01 10.63
N ASP A 18 10.24 4.11 9.58
CA ASP A 18 11.44 4.93 9.61
C ASP A 18 11.08 6.39 9.90
N PRO A 19 11.57 6.95 11.03
CA PRO A 19 11.24 8.33 11.41
C PRO A 19 11.85 9.39 10.50
N GLU A 20 12.84 9.02 9.69
CA GLU A 20 13.49 9.93 8.75
C GLU A 20 12.74 10.07 7.43
N LEU A 21 11.80 9.17 7.15
CA LEU A 21 10.95 9.30 5.97
C LEU A 21 9.87 10.36 6.24
N GLU A 22 9.95 11.46 5.52
CA GLU A 22 9.03 12.57 5.65
C GLU A 22 7.62 12.22 5.18
N ASP A 23 6.64 12.84 5.80
CA ASP A 23 5.26 12.74 5.35
C ASP A 23 5.14 13.30 3.93
N THR A 24 4.45 12.55 3.09
CA THR A 24 4.35 12.84 1.66
C THR A 24 2.94 12.54 1.18
N GLY A 25 2.45 13.36 0.26
CA GLY A 25 1.14 13.18 -0.35
C GLY A 25 0.03 13.98 0.35
N GLU A 26 -1.16 13.84 -0.20
CA GLU A 26 -2.36 14.52 0.26
C GLU A 26 -3.44 13.49 0.57
N TRP A 27 -4.11 13.64 1.70
CA TRP A 27 -5.14 12.72 2.16
C TRP A 27 -6.51 13.02 1.56
N PHE A 28 -7.19 11.96 1.14
CA PHE A 28 -8.58 11.98 0.69
C PHE A 28 -9.36 10.95 1.51
N GLU A 29 -10.32 11.41 2.26
CA GLU A 29 -11.13 10.52 3.12
C GLU A 29 -12.09 9.65 2.31
N HIS A 30 -12.49 10.13 1.13
CA HIS A 30 -13.44 9.43 0.26
C HIS A 30 -12.95 9.42 -1.18
N GLN A 31 -13.43 8.45 -1.95
CA GLN A 31 -13.19 8.42 -3.38
C GLN A 31 -13.89 9.60 -4.06
N THR A 32 -13.15 10.29 -4.92
CA THR A 32 -13.67 11.38 -5.76
C THR A 32 -13.43 11.07 -7.23
N ALA A 33 -14.11 11.79 -8.11
CA ALA A 33 -13.96 11.60 -9.55
C ALA A 33 -12.55 11.93 -10.07
N ASP A 34 -11.80 12.73 -9.33
CA ASP A 34 -10.44 13.16 -9.71
C ASP A 34 -9.36 12.16 -9.30
N LEU A 35 -9.70 11.15 -8.49
CA LEU A 35 -8.77 10.13 -8.06
C LEU A 35 -8.76 8.94 -9.03
N PRO A 36 -7.62 8.24 -9.16
CA PRO A 36 -7.55 7.04 -9.97
C PRO A 36 -8.61 6.00 -9.59
N GLU A 37 -9.19 5.35 -10.59
CA GLU A 37 -10.24 4.35 -10.38
C GLU A 37 -9.77 3.16 -9.53
N TRP A 38 -8.49 2.81 -9.58
CA TRP A 38 -7.97 1.70 -8.77
C TRP A 38 -8.08 1.96 -7.26
N LEU A 39 -8.22 3.23 -6.83
CA LEU A 39 -8.43 3.58 -5.42
C LEU A 39 -9.90 3.39 -4.97
N ALA A 40 -10.83 3.24 -5.90
CA ALA A 40 -12.25 3.14 -5.58
C ALA A 40 -12.62 1.97 -4.64
N PRO A 41 -12.01 0.76 -4.78
CA PRO A 41 -12.36 -0.36 -3.91
C PRO A 41 -11.90 -0.24 -2.45
N PHE A 42 -11.01 0.70 -2.16
CA PHE A 42 -10.48 0.86 -0.81
C PHE A 42 -11.47 1.62 0.07
N ASN A 43 -11.76 1.08 1.25
CA ASN A 43 -12.76 1.62 2.17
C ASN A 43 -12.19 2.60 3.21
N GLY A 44 -10.86 2.67 3.32
CA GLY A 44 -10.18 3.62 4.19
C GLY A 44 -9.74 4.88 3.46
N PRO A 45 -9.04 5.80 4.16
CA PRO A 45 -8.47 6.99 3.53
C PRO A 45 -7.50 6.64 2.41
N ARG A 46 -7.35 7.56 1.46
CA ARG A 46 -6.41 7.43 0.34
C ARG A 46 -5.37 8.51 0.43
N LEU A 47 -4.12 8.16 0.19
CA LEU A 47 -3.01 9.09 0.17
C LEU A 47 -2.49 9.20 -1.27
N VAL A 48 -2.40 10.41 -1.81
CA VAL A 48 -2.13 10.62 -3.23
C VAL A 48 -1.03 11.66 -3.41
N ALA A 49 -0.09 11.39 -4.30
CA ALA A 49 0.94 12.33 -4.70
C ALA A 49 0.66 12.86 -6.11
N PHE A 50 0.85 14.15 -6.29
CA PHE A 50 0.66 14.86 -7.56
C PHE A 50 2.00 15.35 -8.10
N ASP A 51 2.09 15.47 -9.43
CA ASP A 51 3.19 16.17 -10.07
C ASP A 51 2.96 17.70 -10.07
N ASP A 52 3.91 18.44 -10.66
CA ASP A 52 3.83 19.90 -10.75
C ASP A 52 2.67 20.40 -11.63
N HIS A 53 2.06 19.51 -12.39
CA HIS A 53 0.91 19.79 -13.26
C HIS A 53 -0.43 19.37 -12.64
N GLY A 54 -0.42 18.92 -11.39
CA GLY A 54 -1.62 18.48 -10.68
C GLY A 54 -2.13 17.10 -11.09
N ARG A 55 -1.30 16.28 -11.77
CA ARG A 55 -1.67 14.90 -12.11
C ARG A 55 -1.22 13.93 -11.05
N VAL A 56 -2.05 12.94 -10.77
CA VAL A 56 -1.71 11.88 -9.84
C VAL A 56 -0.58 11.02 -10.41
N VAL A 57 0.52 10.88 -9.67
CA VAL A 57 1.67 10.06 -10.08
C VAL A 57 1.90 8.87 -9.19
N ALA A 58 1.32 8.85 -8.00
CA ALA A 58 1.39 7.72 -7.09
C ALA A 58 0.29 7.83 -6.03
N GLY A 59 -0.02 6.72 -5.39
CA GLY A 59 -0.99 6.72 -4.30
C GLY A 59 -0.96 5.45 -3.48
N VAL A 60 -1.53 5.55 -2.29
CA VAL A 60 -1.75 4.43 -1.38
C VAL A 60 -3.24 4.33 -1.07
N GLY A 61 -3.81 3.15 -1.29
CA GLY A 61 -5.13 2.80 -0.77
C GLY A 61 -5.01 2.08 0.56
N ILE A 62 -5.90 2.40 1.48
CA ILE A 62 -5.99 1.71 2.76
C ILE A 62 -7.26 0.85 2.77
N LYS A 63 -7.07 -0.45 2.97
CA LYS A 63 -8.17 -1.38 3.16
C LYS A 63 -8.28 -1.70 4.65
N VAL A 64 -9.35 -1.22 5.26
CA VAL A 64 -9.67 -1.51 6.65
C VAL A 64 -10.36 -2.86 6.70
N HIS A 65 -9.62 -3.91 7.09
CA HIS A 65 -10.17 -5.25 7.25
C HIS A 65 -11.04 -5.33 8.51
N ASP A 66 -10.53 -4.76 9.59
CA ASP A 66 -11.21 -4.61 10.87
C ASP A 66 -10.55 -3.47 11.67
N HIS A 67 -10.91 -3.29 12.93
CA HIS A 67 -10.32 -2.24 13.77
C HIS A 67 -8.84 -2.50 14.13
N CYS A 68 -8.33 -3.72 13.93
CA CYS A 68 -6.95 -4.09 14.24
C CYS A 68 -6.01 -4.03 13.04
N GLY A 69 -6.45 -4.43 11.86
CA GLY A 69 -5.59 -4.60 10.69
C GLY A 69 -6.01 -3.75 9.50
N HIS A 70 -5.12 -2.88 9.03
CA HIS A 70 -5.33 -2.04 7.84
C HIS A 70 -4.25 -2.34 6.80
N GLU A 71 -4.67 -2.83 5.64
CA GLU A 71 -3.77 -3.18 4.55
C GLU A 71 -3.48 -1.99 3.66
N LEU A 72 -2.20 -1.82 3.31
CA LEU A 72 -1.74 -0.76 2.41
C LEU A 72 -1.43 -1.34 1.03
N ALA A 73 -1.94 -0.69 -0.01
CA ALA A 73 -1.58 -0.99 -1.39
C ALA A 73 -1.07 0.28 -2.07
N VAL A 74 0.09 0.20 -2.72
CA VAL A 74 0.74 1.36 -3.35
C VAL A 74 0.91 1.13 -4.84
N VAL A 75 0.65 2.18 -5.62
CA VAL A 75 0.92 2.23 -7.06
C VAL A 75 1.67 3.52 -7.37
N THR A 76 2.71 3.41 -8.19
CA THR A 76 3.49 4.55 -8.68
C THR A 76 3.57 4.48 -10.20
N ASP A 77 3.27 5.59 -10.88
CA ASP A 77 3.47 5.71 -12.32
C ASP A 77 4.93 5.46 -12.68
N GLU A 78 5.16 4.79 -13.81
CA GLU A 78 6.50 4.43 -14.25
C GLU A 78 7.44 5.65 -14.34
N ALA A 79 6.94 6.77 -14.85
CA ALA A 79 7.73 8.00 -14.98
C ALA A 79 8.13 8.62 -13.64
N ALA A 80 7.42 8.29 -12.55
CA ALA A 80 7.69 8.81 -11.20
C ALA A 80 8.50 7.84 -10.32
N ARG A 81 8.84 6.67 -10.84
CA ARG A 81 9.61 5.65 -10.10
C ARG A 81 11.08 6.06 -9.93
N GLY A 82 11.75 5.44 -8.97
CA GLY A 82 13.18 5.66 -8.73
C GLY A 82 13.51 6.89 -7.89
N ARG A 83 12.51 7.60 -7.36
CA ARG A 83 12.70 8.83 -6.55
C ARG A 83 12.40 8.62 -5.07
N GLY A 84 12.15 7.38 -4.65
CA GLY A 84 11.78 7.07 -3.28
C GLY A 84 10.36 7.50 -2.88
N LEU A 85 9.51 7.81 -3.84
CA LEU A 85 8.15 8.31 -3.58
C LEU A 85 7.27 7.23 -2.93
N ALA A 86 7.30 6.00 -3.45
CA ALA A 86 6.48 4.91 -2.93
C ALA A 86 6.79 4.61 -1.44
N ARG A 87 8.06 4.54 -1.07
CA ARG A 87 8.45 4.28 0.32
C ARG A 87 7.99 5.38 1.27
N ARG A 88 8.03 6.64 0.85
CA ARG A 88 7.54 7.76 1.66
C ARG A 88 6.03 7.75 1.80
N LEU A 89 5.32 7.44 0.73
CA LEU A 89 3.86 7.29 0.78
C LEU A 89 3.44 6.14 1.70
N VAL A 90 4.09 5.00 1.58
CA VAL A 90 3.81 3.85 2.44
C VAL A 90 4.11 4.17 3.91
N ALA A 91 5.24 4.81 4.19
CA ALA A 91 5.58 5.23 5.55
C ALA A 91 4.55 6.21 6.13
N THR A 92 4.14 7.21 5.35
CA THR A 92 3.12 8.19 5.76
C THR A 92 1.79 7.49 6.07
N ALA A 93 1.35 6.59 5.19
CA ALA A 93 0.12 5.83 5.41
C ALA A 93 0.22 4.91 6.64
N ALA A 94 1.36 4.25 6.82
CA ALA A 94 1.60 3.40 7.98
C ALA A 94 1.59 4.18 9.30
N ARG A 95 2.16 5.39 9.33
CA ARG A 95 2.08 6.26 10.52
C ARG A 95 0.64 6.57 10.90
N ARG A 96 -0.19 6.91 9.90
CA ARG A 96 -1.60 7.18 10.15
C ARG A 96 -2.31 5.97 10.73
N VAL A 97 -2.08 4.77 10.18
CA VAL A 97 -2.67 3.54 10.70
C VAL A 97 -2.24 3.29 12.15
N LEU A 98 -0.96 3.45 12.45
CA LEU A 98 -0.43 3.30 13.81
C LEU A 98 -1.03 4.34 14.77
N ASP A 99 -1.15 5.58 14.34
CA ASP A 99 -1.76 6.65 15.14
C ASP A 99 -3.25 6.37 15.43
N ASP A 100 -3.93 5.69 14.52
CA ASP A 100 -5.31 5.24 14.72
C ASP A 100 -5.42 4.00 15.64
N GLY A 101 -4.30 3.48 16.13
CA GLY A 101 -4.25 2.33 17.01
C GLY A 101 -4.37 0.97 16.31
N ALA A 102 -4.22 0.95 14.98
CA ALA A 102 -4.26 -0.28 14.18
C ALA A 102 -2.87 -0.74 13.74
N VAL A 103 -2.81 -1.92 13.14
CA VAL A 103 -1.58 -2.50 12.60
C VAL A 103 -1.58 -2.34 11.07
N PRO A 104 -0.61 -1.62 10.49
CA PRO A 104 -0.48 -1.57 9.05
C PRO A 104 0.06 -2.89 8.52
N THR A 105 -0.55 -3.40 7.46
CA THR A 105 -0.14 -4.63 6.79
C THR A 105 0.21 -4.35 5.34
N TYR A 106 1.10 -5.17 4.80
CA TYR A 106 1.61 -5.03 3.44
C TYR A 106 1.71 -6.42 2.81
N LEU A 107 1.08 -6.60 1.67
CA LEU A 107 1.05 -7.88 0.96
C LEU A 107 1.63 -7.68 -0.43
N HIS A 108 2.56 -8.55 -0.84
CA HIS A 108 3.10 -8.56 -2.21
C HIS A 108 3.33 -9.99 -2.69
N GLU A 109 3.38 -10.16 -4.00
CA GLU A 109 3.75 -11.45 -4.58
C GLU A 109 5.20 -11.79 -4.25
N PRO A 110 5.55 -13.08 -4.07
CA PRO A 110 6.92 -13.49 -3.71
C PRO A 110 7.99 -13.03 -4.69
N GLY A 111 7.67 -12.95 -5.99
CA GLY A 111 8.59 -12.52 -7.03
C GLY A 111 8.62 -11.01 -7.29
N ASN A 112 7.79 -10.23 -6.60
CA ASN A 112 7.72 -8.78 -6.79
C ASN A 112 8.81 -8.08 -5.97
N GLU A 113 10.02 -8.01 -6.51
CA GLU A 113 11.17 -7.43 -5.84
C GLU A 113 11.04 -5.92 -5.61
N ALA A 114 10.41 -5.21 -6.54
CA ALA A 114 10.20 -3.77 -6.41
C ALA A 114 9.30 -3.45 -5.21
N SER A 115 8.20 -4.21 -5.06
CA SER A 115 7.29 -4.07 -3.91
C SER A 115 7.96 -4.45 -2.60
N ALA A 116 8.79 -5.52 -2.61
CA ALA A 116 9.57 -5.94 -1.44
C ALA A 116 10.53 -4.84 -0.98
N ARG A 117 11.23 -4.17 -1.91
CA ARG A 117 12.14 -3.06 -1.58
C ARG A 117 11.42 -1.87 -0.97
N VAL A 118 10.23 -1.54 -1.47
CA VAL A 118 9.40 -0.47 -0.89
C VAL A 118 9.02 -0.82 0.54
N ALA A 119 8.57 -2.05 0.77
CA ALA A 119 8.22 -2.52 2.11
C ALA A 119 9.40 -2.47 3.08
N ASP A 120 10.56 -2.99 2.66
CA ASP A 120 11.78 -2.95 3.48
C ASP A 120 12.17 -1.52 3.85
N ALA A 121 12.17 -0.62 2.88
CA ALA A 121 12.55 0.78 3.09
C ALA A 121 11.58 1.52 4.01
N ALA A 122 10.30 1.18 4.00
CA ALA A 122 9.30 1.77 4.88
C ALA A 122 9.27 1.16 6.29
N GLY A 123 10.00 0.07 6.53
CA GLY A 123 10.11 -0.56 7.84
C GLY A 123 9.31 -1.86 8.00
N PHE A 124 8.72 -2.38 6.93
CA PHE A 124 7.99 -3.63 6.94
C PHE A 124 8.95 -4.80 6.70
N THR A 125 9.49 -5.34 7.77
CA THR A 125 10.46 -6.44 7.69
C THR A 125 9.77 -7.74 7.23
N ASP A 126 10.41 -8.47 6.32
CA ASP A 126 10.00 -9.81 5.95
C ASP A 126 10.32 -10.78 7.09
N ARG A 127 9.28 -11.35 7.70
CA ARG A 127 9.39 -12.29 8.82
C ARG A 127 9.18 -13.74 8.38
N GLY A 128 9.11 -13.98 7.08
CA GLY A 128 8.85 -15.31 6.53
C GLY A 128 7.36 -15.70 6.57
N TRP A 129 6.46 -14.75 6.77
CA TRP A 129 5.03 -15.01 6.81
C TRP A 129 4.44 -14.97 5.40
N SER A 130 3.52 -15.90 5.14
CA SER A 130 2.84 -16.01 3.86
C SER A 130 1.33 -16.09 4.04
N VAL A 131 0.62 -15.55 3.06
CA VAL A 131 -0.82 -15.69 2.93
C VAL A 131 -1.09 -16.55 1.71
N TYR A 132 -1.98 -17.53 1.84
CA TYR A 132 -2.37 -18.42 0.76
C TYR A 132 -3.85 -18.27 0.44
N GLY A 133 -4.19 -18.38 -0.81
CA GLY A 133 -5.58 -18.26 -1.23
C GLY A 133 -5.88 -19.02 -2.51
N LEU A 134 -7.18 -19.25 -2.74
CA LEU A 134 -7.71 -19.82 -3.96
C LEU A 134 -8.57 -18.77 -4.64
N TRP A 135 -8.34 -18.57 -5.93
CA TRP A 135 -9.12 -17.65 -6.74
C TRP A 135 -9.80 -18.39 -7.88
N PRO A 136 -11.05 -18.02 -8.21
CA PRO A 136 -11.67 -18.54 -9.43
C PRO A 136 -10.87 -18.07 -10.65
N ARG A 137 -10.65 -18.94 -11.62
CA ARG A 137 -10.08 -18.53 -12.91
C ARG A 137 -11.11 -17.75 -13.70
N ARG A 138 -10.63 -16.69 -14.29
CA ARG A 138 -11.43 -15.89 -15.21
C ARG A 138 -11.33 -16.41 -16.63
#